data_b405a7e0492d7c55e1eac3571859e185
#
_entry.id   b405a7e0492d7c55e1eac3571859e185
#
_cell.length_a   1.000
_cell.length_b   1.000
_cell.length_c   1.000
_cell.angle_alpha   90.00
_cell.angle_beta   90.00
_cell.angle_gamma   90.00
#
_symmetry.space_group_name_H-M   'P 1'
#
loop_
_entity.id
_entity.type
_entity.pdbx_description
1 polymer ?
#
loop_
_entity_poly.entity_id
_entity_poly.type
_entity_poly.pdbx_seq_one_letter_code
_entity_poly.pdbx_strand_id
1 'polypeptide(L)'
;YEILRIRVDDLKLQDAGMLRNMLSSGLSMGFMSSLVNIGTLTLQTSINKLGQNIIIAHTAARKISEIFMIMFSVFGQTMATYCGQNLGAGKIERIRRGILLATGYTCIWCTLNIVTAYTIGDWLVWLVTGSENPEVVYNATLYLKVDTLFYYVTAVICIVRNAMQGLGERIVPVSYTH
;
A
#
# COMPACT_ATOMS: atom_id res chain seq x y z
N TYR A 1 -14.02 -21.44 20.33
CA TYR A 1 -13.63 -21.56 18.88
C TYR A 1 -14.56 -22.47 18.05
N GLU A 2 -15.73 -22.86 18.52
CA GLU A 2 -16.71 -23.66 17.75
C GLU A 2 -17.23 -22.90 16.50
N ILE A 3 -17.29 -21.58 16.55
CA ILE A 3 -17.76 -20.68 15.46
C ILE A 3 -16.86 -20.75 14.22
N LEU A 4 -15.59 -21.17 14.37
CA LEU A 4 -14.62 -21.29 13.27
C LEU A 4 -14.51 -22.72 12.71
N ARG A 5 -15.35 -23.64 13.18
CA ARG A 5 -15.31 -25.05 12.75
C ARG A 5 -16.10 -25.19 11.45
N ILE A 6 -15.38 -25.26 10.32
CA ILE A 6 -15.98 -25.49 9.00
C ILE A 6 -16.53 -26.92 8.97
N ARG A 7 -17.84 -27.07 8.74
CA ARG A 7 -18.51 -28.37 8.47
C ARG A 7 -18.65 -28.58 6.97
N VAL A 8 -18.74 -29.83 6.54
CA VAL A 8 -18.93 -30.16 5.11
C VAL A 8 -20.23 -29.54 4.56
N ASP A 9 -21.25 -29.36 5.41
CA ASP A 9 -22.49 -28.69 5.04
C ASP A 9 -22.33 -27.17 4.77
N ASP A 10 -21.32 -26.52 5.39
CA ASP A 10 -21.00 -25.11 5.18
C ASP A 10 -20.37 -24.86 3.80
N LEU A 11 -19.87 -25.93 3.14
CA LEU A 11 -19.33 -25.86 1.76
C LEU A 11 -20.44 -25.86 0.70
N LYS A 12 -21.68 -26.10 1.08
CA LYS A 12 -22.81 -25.99 0.13
C LYS A 12 -23.07 -24.51 -0.15
N LEU A 13 -23.04 -24.14 -1.43
CA LEU A 13 -23.39 -22.81 -1.90
C LEU A 13 -24.85 -22.51 -1.54
N GLN A 14 -25.06 -21.88 -0.39
CA GLN A 14 -26.39 -21.53 0.09
C GLN A 14 -26.89 -20.19 -0.46
N ASP A 15 -25.99 -19.29 -0.87
CA ASP A 15 -26.33 -17.97 -1.39
C ASP A 15 -25.51 -17.60 -2.64
N ALA A 16 -26.15 -17.73 -3.80
CA ALA A 16 -25.57 -17.33 -5.09
C ALA A 16 -25.28 -15.81 -5.16
N GLY A 17 -26.02 -14.99 -4.41
CA GLY A 17 -25.80 -13.55 -4.33
C GLY A 17 -24.49 -13.23 -3.62
N MET A 18 -24.18 -13.91 -2.53
CA MET A 18 -22.95 -13.76 -1.80
C MET A 18 -21.72 -14.17 -2.65
N LEU A 19 -21.82 -15.32 -3.35
CA LEU A 19 -20.76 -15.77 -4.26
C LEU A 19 -20.51 -14.77 -5.37
N ARG A 20 -21.56 -14.28 -6.04
CA ARG A 20 -21.46 -13.26 -7.10
C ARG A 20 -20.76 -12.00 -6.57
N ASN A 21 -21.11 -11.58 -5.36
CA ASN A 21 -20.51 -10.41 -4.71
C ASN A 21 -19.02 -10.61 -4.42
N MET A 22 -18.63 -11.79 -3.92
CA MET A 22 -17.22 -12.12 -3.66
C MET A 22 -16.42 -12.20 -4.96
N LEU A 23 -16.96 -12.86 -5.99
CA LEU A 23 -16.31 -12.94 -7.31
C LEU A 23 -16.15 -11.56 -7.96
N SER A 24 -17.18 -10.72 -7.94
CA SER A 24 -17.11 -9.36 -8.47
C SER A 24 -16.05 -8.53 -7.76
N SER A 25 -15.99 -8.61 -6.43
CA SER A 25 -14.95 -7.90 -5.65
C SER A 25 -13.55 -8.41 -5.95
N GLY A 26 -13.38 -9.74 -5.99
CA GLY A 26 -12.09 -10.37 -6.30
C GLY A 26 -11.60 -10.04 -7.71
N LEU A 27 -12.49 -10.09 -8.71
CA LEU A 27 -12.17 -9.74 -10.09
C LEU A 27 -11.78 -8.26 -10.22
N SER A 28 -12.53 -7.36 -9.59
CA SER A 28 -12.21 -5.91 -9.59
C SER A 28 -10.84 -5.63 -8.97
N MET A 29 -10.54 -6.24 -7.83
CA MET A 29 -9.23 -6.10 -7.16
C MET A 29 -8.10 -6.73 -7.99
N GLY A 30 -8.34 -7.90 -8.59
CA GLY A 30 -7.39 -8.58 -9.47
C GLY A 30 -7.07 -7.75 -10.71
N PHE A 31 -8.09 -7.19 -11.35
CA PHE A 31 -7.93 -6.31 -12.51
C PHE A 31 -7.11 -5.07 -12.18
N MET A 32 -7.44 -4.38 -11.08
CA MET A 32 -6.69 -3.24 -10.58
C MET A 32 -5.21 -3.60 -10.33
N SER A 33 -4.94 -4.71 -9.64
CA SER A 33 -3.57 -5.17 -9.36
C SER A 33 -2.82 -5.48 -10.66
N SER A 34 -3.48 -6.06 -11.66
CA SER A 34 -2.89 -6.34 -12.97
C SER A 34 -2.49 -5.08 -13.71
N LEU A 35 -3.31 -4.03 -13.70
CA LEU A 35 -2.99 -2.74 -14.32
C LEU A 35 -1.75 -2.10 -13.67
N VAL A 36 -1.70 -2.10 -12.34
CA VAL A 36 -0.54 -1.57 -11.60
C VAL A 36 0.73 -2.35 -11.95
N ASN A 37 0.65 -3.69 -12.02
CA ASN A 37 1.80 -4.52 -12.38
C ASN A 37 2.28 -4.28 -13.81
N ILE A 38 1.37 -4.12 -14.79
CA ILE A 38 1.72 -3.76 -16.16
C ILE A 38 2.46 -2.43 -16.20
N GLY A 39 1.96 -1.41 -15.48
CA GLY A 39 2.62 -0.11 -15.35
C GLY A 39 4.02 -0.24 -14.76
N THR A 40 4.19 -1.03 -13.73
CA THR A 40 5.49 -1.30 -13.10
C THR A 40 6.46 -1.99 -14.05
N LEU A 41 6.01 -2.98 -14.82
CA LEU A 41 6.84 -3.66 -15.83
C LEU A 41 7.27 -2.70 -16.94
N THR A 42 6.39 -1.83 -17.40
CA THR A 42 6.70 -0.82 -18.41
C THR A 42 7.76 0.15 -17.90
N LEU A 43 7.61 0.63 -16.67
CA LEU A 43 8.61 1.47 -16.00
C LEU A 43 9.95 0.76 -15.89
N GLN A 44 9.97 -0.50 -15.43
CA GLN A 44 11.20 -1.29 -15.30
C GLN A 44 11.90 -1.47 -16.65
N THR A 45 11.13 -1.71 -17.72
CA THR A 45 11.69 -1.82 -19.07
C THR A 45 12.37 -0.53 -19.52
N SER A 46 11.80 0.62 -19.17
CA SER A 46 12.39 1.93 -19.46
C SER A 46 13.67 2.19 -18.67
N ILE A 47 13.68 1.81 -17.39
CA ILE A 47 14.86 1.95 -16.50
C ILE A 47 16.01 1.07 -16.98
N ASN A 48 15.72 -0.16 -17.46
CA ASN A 48 16.74 -1.07 -17.96
C ASN A 48 17.54 -0.50 -19.17
N LYS A 49 17.01 0.51 -19.84
CA LYS A 49 17.70 1.21 -20.95
C LYS A 49 18.68 2.29 -20.48
N LEU A 50 18.62 2.71 -19.21
CA LEU A 50 19.40 3.81 -18.66
C LEU A 50 20.80 3.41 -18.15
N GLY A 51 21.14 2.12 -18.20
CA GLY A 51 22.43 1.61 -17.79
C GLY A 51 22.45 0.96 -16.38
N GLN A 52 23.49 0.19 -16.12
CA GLN A 52 23.59 -0.67 -14.95
C GLN A 52 23.55 0.11 -13.63
N ASN A 53 24.24 1.25 -13.53
CA ASN A 53 24.27 2.06 -12.30
C ASN A 53 22.88 2.56 -11.91
N ILE A 54 22.07 2.98 -12.89
CA ILE A 54 20.70 3.44 -12.65
C ILE A 54 19.79 2.28 -12.23
N ILE A 55 19.97 1.10 -12.82
CA ILE A 55 19.21 -0.10 -12.42
C ILE A 55 19.48 -0.44 -10.96
N ILE A 56 20.75 -0.46 -10.55
CA ILE A 56 21.14 -0.74 -9.16
C ILE A 56 20.56 0.32 -8.23
N ALA A 57 20.71 1.60 -8.57
CA ALA A 57 20.21 2.71 -7.78
C ALA A 57 18.68 2.64 -7.59
N HIS A 58 17.93 2.43 -8.68
CA HIS A 58 16.49 2.31 -8.65
C HIS A 58 16.01 1.11 -7.83
N THR A 59 16.67 -0.04 -8.03
CA THR A 59 16.31 -1.27 -7.28
C THR A 59 16.54 -1.11 -5.78
N ALA A 60 17.63 -0.48 -5.39
CA ALA A 60 17.93 -0.19 -3.98
C ALA A 60 16.91 0.78 -3.38
N ALA A 61 16.66 1.89 -4.06
CA ALA A 61 15.69 2.88 -3.61
C ALA A 61 14.30 2.26 -3.47
N ARG A 62 13.86 1.46 -4.45
CA ARG A 62 12.57 0.75 -4.35
C ARG A 62 12.49 -0.18 -3.14
N LYS A 63 13.52 -0.95 -2.85
CA LYS A 63 13.53 -1.82 -1.66
C LYS A 63 13.38 -1.03 -0.36
N ILE A 64 14.06 0.12 -0.25
CA ILE A 64 13.92 1.00 0.91
C ILE A 64 12.51 1.59 0.97
N SER A 65 11.99 2.09 -0.15
CA SER A 65 10.60 2.60 -0.25
C SER A 65 9.57 1.55 0.13
N GLU A 66 9.74 0.30 -0.28
CA GLU A 66 8.86 -0.82 0.08
C GLU A 66 8.81 -1.03 1.60
N ILE A 67 9.96 -0.95 2.29
CA ILE A 67 10.02 -1.02 3.76
C ILE A 67 9.27 0.16 4.39
N PHE A 68 9.47 1.38 3.89
CA PHE A 68 8.77 2.56 4.36
C PHE A 68 7.25 2.45 4.18
N MET A 69 6.81 1.83 3.09
CA MET A 69 5.38 1.65 2.76
C MET A 69 4.67 0.53 3.50
N ILE A 70 5.39 -0.38 4.19
CA ILE A 70 4.77 -1.47 4.95
C ILE A 70 3.73 -0.93 5.94
N MET A 71 4.04 0.15 6.65
CA MET A 71 3.12 0.75 7.62
C MET A 71 1.83 1.25 6.99
N PHE A 72 1.87 1.81 5.77
CA PHE A 72 0.65 2.24 5.06
C PHE A 72 -0.25 1.05 4.74
N SER A 73 0.34 -0.07 4.32
CA SER A 73 -0.39 -1.30 4.04
C SER A 73 -1.05 -1.87 5.30
N VAL A 74 -0.30 -1.93 6.41
CA VAL A 74 -0.80 -2.44 7.69
C VAL A 74 -1.94 -1.57 8.23
N PHE A 75 -1.75 -0.24 8.28
CA PHE A 75 -2.82 0.67 8.70
C PHE A 75 -4.03 0.61 7.77
N GLY A 76 -3.80 0.52 6.46
CA GLY A 76 -4.88 0.38 5.49
C GLY A 76 -5.73 -0.86 5.76
N GLN A 77 -5.11 -2.03 5.86
CA GLN A 77 -5.82 -3.30 6.14
C GLN A 77 -6.54 -3.27 7.49
N THR A 78 -5.89 -2.71 8.51
CA THR A 78 -6.51 -2.51 9.83
C THR A 78 -7.76 -1.65 9.72
N MET A 79 -7.70 -0.57 8.94
CA MET A 79 -8.83 0.32 8.74
C MET A 79 -9.98 -0.33 7.98
N ALA A 80 -9.70 -1.17 6.97
CA ALA A 80 -10.74 -1.93 6.28
C ALA A 80 -11.52 -2.81 7.27
N THR A 81 -10.83 -3.59 8.09
CA THR A 81 -11.44 -4.45 9.10
C THR A 81 -12.18 -3.64 10.17
N TYR A 82 -11.56 -2.58 10.68
CA TYR A 82 -12.14 -1.73 11.71
C TYR A 82 -13.43 -1.04 11.25
N CYS A 83 -13.42 -0.49 10.03
CA CYS A 83 -14.59 0.16 9.44
C CYS A 83 -15.73 -0.84 9.23
N GLY A 84 -15.46 -2.03 8.67
CA GLY A 84 -16.45 -3.06 8.46
C GLY A 84 -17.12 -3.53 9.76
N GLN A 85 -16.32 -3.79 10.80
CA GLN A 85 -16.85 -4.21 12.10
C GLN A 85 -17.69 -3.12 12.79
N ASN A 86 -17.25 -1.85 12.75
CA ASN A 86 -17.99 -0.76 13.37
C ASN A 86 -19.23 -0.37 12.57
N LEU A 87 -19.23 -0.55 11.24
CA LEU A 87 -20.41 -0.38 10.41
C LEU A 87 -21.47 -1.42 10.77
N GLY A 88 -21.10 -2.70 10.86
CA GLY A 88 -22.02 -3.78 11.28
C GLY A 88 -22.57 -3.57 12.70
N ALA A 89 -21.83 -2.88 13.57
CA ALA A 89 -22.28 -2.51 14.92
C ALA A 89 -23.03 -1.17 14.98
N GLY A 90 -23.26 -0.48 13.87
CA GLY A 90 -23.94 0.83 13.79
C GLY A 90 -23.15 2.00 14.43
N LYS A 91 -21.83 1.85 14.65
CA LYS A 91 -20.99 2.81 15.38
C LYS A 91 -20.24 3.77 14.46
N ILE A 92 -20.95 4.59 13.69
CA ILE A 92 -20.40 5.49 12.67
C ILE A 92 -19.36 6.48 13.24
N GLU A 93 -19.62 7.02 14.45
CA GLU A 93 -18.70 7.96 15.08
C GLU A 93 -17.32 7.35 15.37
N ARG A 94 -17.25 6.03 15.67
CA ARG A 94 -15.99 5.31 15.83
C ARG A 94 -15.23 5.20 14.52
N ILE A 95 -15.93 5.00 13.40
CA ILE A 95 -15.32 4.96 12.07
C ILE A 95 -14.62 6.29 11.77
N ARG A 96 -15.30 7.42 11.96
CA ARG A 96 -14.72 8.75 11.75
C ARG A 96 -13.47 8.98 12.60
N ARG A 97 -13.56 8.71 13.90
CA ARG A 97 -12.42 8.84 14.81
C ARG A 97 -11.28 7.92 14.44
N GLY A 98 -11.57 6.68 14.04
CA GLY A 98 -10.58 5.70 13.60
C GLY A 98 -9.81 6.19 12.37
N ILE A 99 -10.51 6.70 11.35
CA ILE A 99 -9.89 7.25 10.14
C ILE A 99 -8.98 8.44 10.47
N LEU A 100 -9.44 9.38 11.31
CA LEU A 100 -8.64 10.54 11.73
C LEU A 100 -7.37 10.12 12.48
N LEU A 101 -7.50 9.20 13.44
CA LEU A 101 -6.35 8.70 14.20
C LEU A 101 -5.36 7.94 13.32
N ALA A 102 -5.85 7.03 12.46
CA ALA A 102 -5.00 6.30 11.53
C ALA A 102 -4.25 7.23 10.57
N THR A 103 -4.94 8.25 10.04
CA THR A 103 -4.31 9.27 9.20
C THR A 103 -3.26 10.06 9.99
N GLY A 104 -3.54 10.45 11.23
CA GLY A 104 -2.58 11.15 12.09
C GLY A 104 -1.30 10.32 12.34
N TYR A 105 -1.44 9.04 12.71
CA TYR A 105 -0.29 8.14 12.91
C TYR A 105 0.50 7.92 11.62
N THR A 106 -0.17 7.77 10.49
CA THR A 106 0.50 7.62 9.19
C THR A 106 1.23 8.90 8.78
N CYS A 107 0.69 10.08 9.09
CA CYS A 107 1.40 11.35 8.85
C CYS A 107 2.67 11.48 9.71
N ILE A 108 2.63 11.06 10.98
CA ILE A 108 3.83 11.01 11.82
C ILE A 108 4.88 10.07 11.20
N TRP A 109 4.44 8.91 10.74
CA TRP A 109 5.32 7.95 10.04
C TRP A 109 5.92 8.55 8.76
N CYS A 110 5.14 9.30 7.96
CA CYS A 110 5.65 10.02 6.78
C CYS A 110 6.76 11.00 7.16
N THR A 111 6.55 11.78 8.23
CA THR A 111 7.57 12.72 8.71
C THR A 111 8.85 11.99 9.08
N LEU A 112 8.76 10.87 9.81
CA LEU A 112 9.92 10.04 10.16
C LEU A 112 10.65 9.53 8.91
N ASN A 113 9.92 9.05 7.90
CA ASN A 113 10.53 8.57 6.65
C ASN A 113 11.23 9.70 5.89
N ILE A 114 10.64 10.90 5.83
CA ILE A 114 11.28 12.07 5.22
C ILE A 114 12.56 12.40 5.96
N VAL A 115 12.52 12.55 7.29
CA VAL A 115 13.71 12.84 8.09
C VAL A 115 14.79 11.78 7.84
N THR A 116 14.42 10.49 7.85
CA THR A 116 15.33 9.37 7.59
C THR A 116 15.96 9.45 6.20
N ALA A 117 15.16 9.70 5.15
CA ALA A 117 15.65 9.79 3.78
C ALA A 117 16.61 10.98 3.57
N TYR A 118 16.37 12.10 4.27
CA TYR A 118 17.19 13.30 4.14
C TYR A 118 18.46 13.28 5.01
N THR A 119 18.45 12.58 6.16
CA THR A 119 19.59 12.53 7.09
C THR A 119 20.51 11.36 6.86
N ILE A 120 19.97 10.16 6.67
CA ILE A 120 20.74 8.91 6.55
C ILE A 120 20.47 8.15 5.25
N GLY A 121 19.87 8.80 4.24
CA GLY A 121 19.52 8.17 2.97
C GLY A 121 20.72 7.51 2.28
N ASP A 122 21.86 8.20 2.22
CA ASP A 122 23.09 7.69 1.61
C ASP A 122 23.58 6.41 2.30
N TRP A 123 23.53 6.38 3.63
CA TRP A 123 23.90 5.21 4.41
C TRP A 123 22.95 4.04 4.20
N LEU A 124 21.64 4.31 4.11
CA LEU A 124 20.63 3.27 3.80
C LEU A 124 20.85 2.65 2.42
N VAL A 125 21.19 3.48 1.42
CA VAL A 125 21.50 3.00 0.08
C VAL A 125 22.75 2.13 0.11
N TRP A 126 23.80 2.57 0.79
CA TRP A 126 25.02 1.79 0.98
C TRP A 126 24.75 0.45 1.67
N LEU A 127 23.93 0.44 2.72
CA LEU A 127 23.56 -0.78 3.44
C LEU A 127 22.84 -1.80 2.54
N VAL A 128 22.01 -1.34 1.62
CA VAL A 128 21.23 -2.22 0.72
C VAL A 128 22.03 -2.69 -0.48
N THR A 129 22.92 -1.84 -1.01
CA THR A 129 23.68 -2.14 -2.23
C THR A 129 25.06 -2.70 -1.98
N GLY A 130 25.66 -2.36 -0.82
CA GLY A 130 27.10 -2.55 -0.58
C GLY A 130 27.99 -1.75 -1.54
N SER A 131 27.42 -0.85 -2.35
CA SER A 131 28.13 -0.07 -3.37
C SER A 131 28.57 1.28 -2.83
N GLU A 132 29.84 1.61 -3.05
CA GLU A 132 30.40 2.93 -2.77
C GLU A 132 30.43 3.82 -4.04
N ASN A 133 29.86 3.36 -5.15
CA ASN A 133 29.81 4.13 -6.38
C ASN A 133 28.98 5.41 -6.17
N PRO A 134 29.59 6.62 -6.29
CA PRO A 134 28.90 7.88 -6.01
C PRO A 134 27.67 8.11 -6.89
N GLU A 135 27.68 7.63 -8.13
CA GLU A 135 26.56 7.75 -9.05
C GLU A 135 25.35 6.93 -8.57
N VAL A 136 25.60 5.71 -8.08
CA VAL A 136 24.54 4.82 -7.55
C VAL A 136 23.94 5.42 -6.30
N VAL A 137 24.76 5.84 -5.36
CA VAL A 137 24.31 6.42 -4.08
C VAL A 137 23.52 7.70 -4.33
N TYR A 138 24.06 8.62 -5.16
CA TYR A 138 23.40 9.88 -5.48
C TYR A 138 22.01 9.67 -6.10
N ASN A 139 21.91 8.85 -7.15
CA ASN A 139 20.63 8.62 -7.85
C ASN A 139 19.62 7.92 -6.96
N ALA A 140 20.03 6.94 -6.15
CA ALA A 140 19.14 6.25 -5.23
C ALA A 140 18.63 7.17 -4.12
N THR A 141 19.52 7.96 -3.51
CA THR A 141 19.13 8.92 -2.47
C THR A 141 18.26 10.04 -3.01
N LEU A 142 18.54 10.53 -4.22
CA LEU A 142 17.67 11.51 -4.89
C LEU A 142 16.27 10.95 -5.11
N TYR A 143 16.19 9.70 -5.59
CA TYR A 143 14.90 9.01 -5.72
C TYR A 143 14.14 8.96 -4.39
N LEU A 144 14.79 8.53 -3.30
CA LEU A 144 14.18 8.43 -1.97
C LEU A 144 13.68 9.80 -1.47
N LYS A 145 14.48 10.86 -1.66
CA LYS A 145 14.12 12.22 -1.25
C LYS A 145 12.88 12.72 -1.98
N VAL A 146 12.78 12.47 -3.27
CA VAL A 146 11.62 12.87 -4.08
C VAL A 146 10.40 12.01 -3.74
N ASP A 147 10.57 10.69 -3.65
CA ASP A 147 9.50 9.73 -3.38
C ASP A 147 8.83 9.99 -2.02
N THR A 148 9.60 10.22 -0.98
CA THR A 148 9.09 10.46 0.37
C THR A 148 8.25 11.72 0.50
N LEU A 149 8.41 12.73 -0.35
CA LEU A 149 7.56 13.94 -0.35
C LEU A 149 6.10 13.61 -0.72
N PHE A 150 5.89 12.59 -1.55
CA PHE A 150 4.56 12.15 -1.95
C PHE A 150 3.89 11.21 -0.94
N TYR A 151 4.59 10.80 0.10
CA TYR A 151 4.06 9.83 1.08
C TYR A 151 2.85 10.34 1.84
N TYR A 152 2.72 11.64 2.10
CA TYR A 152 1.51 12.18 2.73
C TYR A 152 0.27 11.94 1.89
N VAL A 153 0.36 12.18 0.58
CA VAL A 153 -0.75 11.95 -0.35
C VAL A 153 -1.06 10.46 -0.42
N THR A 154 -0.04 9.62 -0.57
CA THR A 154 -0.17 8.15 -0.60
C THR A 154 -0.78 7.61 0.69
N ALA A 155 -0.39 8.14 1.85
CA ALA A 155 -0.92 7.75 3.15
C ALA A 155 -2.43 8.01 3.25
N VAL A 156 -2.87 9.21 2.91
CA VAL A 156 -4.29 9.58 2.94
C VAL A 156 -5.08 8.71 1.97
N ILE A 157 -4.61 8.55 0.74
CA ILE A 157 -5.27 7.71 -0.27
C ILE A 157 -5.37 6.26 0.23
N CYS A 158 -4.30 5.70 0.81
CA CYS A 158 -4.29 4.34 1.30
C CYS A 158 -5.30 4.12 2.42
N ILE A 159 -5.33 5.01 3.42
CA ILE A 159 -6.26 4.91 4.55
C ILE A 159 -7.71 5.04 4.08
N VAL A 160 -8.02 6.06 3.29
CA VAL A 160 -9.38 6.32 2.81
C VAL A 160 -9.86 5.18 1.91
N ARG A 161 -9.06 4.74 0.96
CA ARG A 161 -9.38 3.64 0.06
C ARG A 161 -9.73 2.36 0.83
N ASN A 162 -8.90 1.96 1.78
CA ASN A 162 -9.15 0.75 2.57
C ASN A 162 -10.35 0.91 3.51
N ALA A 163 -10.56 2.10 4.07
CA ALA A 163 -11.75 2.40 4.86
C ALA A 163 -13.03 2.24 4.01
N MET A 164 -13.05 2.76 2.79
CA MET A 164 -14.17 2.61 1.85
C MET A 164 -14.41 1.15 1.47
N GLN A 165 -13.35 0.38 1.22
CA GLN A 165 -13.48 -1.07 1.00
C GLN A 165 -14.12 -1.78 2.20
N GLY A 166 -13.72 -1.41 3.42
CA GLY A 166 -14.33 -1.93 4.65
C GLY A 166 -15.79 -1.56 4.83
N LEU A 167 -16.23 -0.44 4.27
CA LEU A 167 -17.63 0.00 4.25
C LEU A 167 -18.46 -0.67 3.15
N GLY A 168 -17.86 -1.51 2.31
CA GLY A 168 -18.53 -2.23 1.21
C GLY A 168 -18.56 -1.48 -0.12
N GLU A 169 -17.95 -0.27 -0.16
CA GLU A 169 -17.80 0.48 -1.41
C GLU A 169 -16.70 -0.15 -2.28
N ARG A 170 -17.06 -0.61 -3.49
CA ARG A 170 -16.16 -1.38 -4.35
C ARG A 170 -15.70 -0.64 -5.58
N ILE A 171 -16.53 0.21 -6.14
CA ILE A 171 -16.29 0.90 -7.42
C ILE A 171 -15.42 2.13 -7.18
N VAL A 172 -15.72 2.91 -6.15
CA VAL A 172 -15.03 4.16 -5.84
C VAL A 172 -13.54 3.96 -5.55
N PRO A 173 -13.10 2.95 -4.73
CA PRO A 173 -11.68 2.70 -4.50
C PRO A 173 -10.88 2.38 -5.75
N VAL A 174 -11.52 1.80 -6.77
CA VAL A 174 -10.87 1.48 -8.05
C VAL A 174 -10.72 2.72 -8.93
N SER A 175 -11.70 3.64 -8.90
CA SER A 175 -11.71 4.88 -9.71
C SER A 175 -10.60 5.87 -9.34
N TYR A 176 -10.18 5.93 -8.06
CA TYR A 176 -9.18 6.90 -7.59
C TYR A 176 -7.73 6.44 -7.74
N THR A 177 -7.48 5.27 -8.30
CA THR A 177 -6.12 4.72 -8.49
C THR A 177 -5.61 4.86 -9.93
N HIS A 178 -6.31 5.60 -10.77
CA HIS A 178 -5.92 5.87 -12.17
C HIS A 178 -5.52 7.33 -12.39
#